data_b40a5f3868a02abf32c2f962a1ddad09
#
_entry.id   b40a5f3868a02abf32c2f962a1ddad09
#
_cell.length_a   1.000
_cell.length_b   1.000
_cell.length_c   1.000
_cell.angle_alpha   90.00
_cell.angle_beta   90.00
_cell.angle_gamma   90.00
#
_symmetry.space_group_name_H-M   'P 1'
#
loop_
_entity.id
_entity.type
_entity.pdbx_description
1 polymer ?
#
loop_
_entity_poly.entity_id
_entity_poly.type
_entity_poly.pdbx_seq_one_letter_code
_entity_poly.pdbx_strand_id
1 'polypeptide(L)' 'MTIIKCKKCGQEYAYEIWGTVTPGGKERETANCPYCGEVGYSEMTSQFISSYKLDSEGNPDCRKSY' A
#
# COMPACT_ATOMS: atom_id res chain seq x y z
N MET A 1 -5.01 8.32 2.92
CA MET A 1 -4.70 6.90 2.86
C MET A 1 -5.95 6.07 2.67
N THR A 2 -5.81 4.97 1.95
CA THR A 2 -6.94 4.07 1.69
C THR A 2 -6.73 2.79 2.46
N ILE A 3 -7.78 2.32 3.12
CA ILE A 3 -7.72 1.07 3.88
C ILE A 3 -8.40 -0.03 3.06
N ILE A 4 -7.69 -1.14 2.89
CA ILE A 4 -8.21 -2.30 2.17
C ILE A 4 -7.96 -3.56 2.99
N LYS A 5 -8.66 -4.64 2.64
CA LYS A 5 -8.54 -5.91 3.33
C LYS A 5 -7.82 -6.92 2.44
N CYS A 6 -6.84 -7.61 3.00
CA CYS A 6 -6.14 -8.66 2.30
C CYS A 6 -7.05 -9.86 2.08
N LYS A 7 -7.10 -10.36 0.85
CA LYS A 7 -7.93 -11.52 0.52
C LYS A 7 -7.32 -12.84 1.00
N LYS A 8 -6.01 -12.85 1.23
CA LYS A 8 -5.30 -14.06 1.60
C LYS A 8 -5.29 -14.29 3.11
N CYS A 9 -4.88 -13.27 3.88
CA CYS A 9 -4.78 -13.41 5.33
C CYS A 9 -5.95 -12.78 6.08
N GLY A 10 -6.77 -11.99 5.40
CA GLY A 10 -7.94 -11.36 6.01
C GLY A 10 -7.65 -10.14 6.87
N GLN A 11 -6.42 -9.67 6.89
CA GLN A 11 -6.05 -8.49 7.67
C GLN A 11 -6.29 -7.21 6.89
N GLU A 12 -6.71 -6.18 7.59
CA GLU A 12 -6.86 -4.87 6.98
C GLU A 12 -5.53 -4.12 7.08
N TYR A 13 -5.23 -3.33 6.06
CA TYR A 13 -4.05 -2.49 6.03
C TYR A 13 -4.31 -1.25 5.19
N ALA A 14 -3.46 -0.25 5.36
CA ALA A 14 -3.58 0.99 4.59
C ALA A 14 -2.51 1.04 3.50
N TYR A 15 -2.83 1.74 2.42
CA TYR A 15 -1.81 2.06 1.42
C TYR A 15 -1.92 3.53 1.04
N GLU A 16 -0.83 4.07 0.52
CA GLU A 16 -0.76 5.45 0.08
C GLU A 16 0.01 5.54 -1.22
N ILE A 17 -0.47 6.35 -2.13
CA ILE A 17 0.22 6.68 -3.37
C ILE A 17 0.90 8.02 -3.18
N TRP A 18 2.21 8.07 -3.38
CA TRP A 18 2.99 9.28 -3.11
C TRP A 18 4.07 9.47 -4.15
N GLY A 19 4.69 10.64 -4.14
CA GLY A 19 5.77 10.96 -5.06
C GLY A 19 5.31 11.88 -6.18
N THR A 20 6.22 12.19 -7.09
CA THR A 20 5.97 13.11 -8.19
C THR A 20 5.71 12.34 -9.47
N VAL A 21 4.68 12.74 -10.21
CA VAL A 21 4.41 12.16 -11.52
C VAL A 21 5.48 12.60 -12.50
N THR A 22 6.16 11.64 -13.12
CA THR A 22 7.22 11.91 -14.09
C THR A 22 6.69 11.65 -15.50
N PRO A 23 6.75 12.65 -16.40
CA PRO A 23 6.31 12.46 -17.77
C PRO A 23 7.10 11.35 -18.47
N GLY A 24 6.39 10.43 -19.12
CA GLY A 24 6.99 9.36 -19.89
C GLY A 24 7.42 8.14 -19.11
N GLY A 25 7.37 8.17 -17.79
CA GLY A 25 7.79 7.04 -16.97
C GLY A 25 6.62 6.46 -16.18
N LYS A 26 6.04 5.37 -16.67
CA LYS A 26 5.00 4.66 -15.93
C LYS A 26 5.44 3.23 -15.69
N GLU A 27 5.39 2.80 -14.45
CA GLU A 27 5.71 1.44 -14.05
C GLU A 27 4.57 0.90 -13.20
N ARG A 28 4.48 -0.43 -13.15
CA ARG A 28 3.48 -1.05 -12.29
C ARG A 28 3.93 -1.00 -10.85
N GLU A 29 3.15 -0.32 -10.02
CA GLU A 29 3.36 -0.27 -8.59
C GLU A 29 2.30 -1.09 -7.90
N THR A 30 2.66 -1.74 -6.81
CA THR A 30 1.74 -2.59 -6.07
C THR A 30 1.74 -2.24 -4.60
N ALA A 31 0.55 -2.35 -3.98
CA ALA A 31 0.41 -2.28 -2.54
C ALA A 31 0.30 -3.71 -2.02
N ASN A 32 1.36 -4.17 -1.38
CA ASN A 32 1.42 -5.52 -0.85
C ASN A 32 0.96 -5.54 0.61
N CYS A 33 0.26 -6.61 0.98
CA CYS A 33 -0.15 -6.80 2.36
C CYS A 33 1.09 -6.83 3.26
N PRO A 34 1.14 -5.98 4.30
CA PRO A 34 2.31 -5.96 5.19
C PRO A 34 2.37 -7.15 6.14
N TYR A 35 1.34 -7.99 6.12
CA TYR A 35 1.28 -9.16 7.01
C TYR A 35 1.69 -10.45 6.30
N CYS A 36 1.23 -10.64 5.07
CA CYS A 36 1.51 -11.88 4.33
C CYS A 36 2.22 -11.66 3.00
N GLY A 37 2.30 -10.43 2.50
CA GLY A 37 2.98 -10.11 1.25
C GLY A 37 2.13 -10.24 0.00
N GLU A 38 0.84 -10.54 0.13
CA GLU A 38 -0.04 -10.67 -1.03
C GLU A 38 -0.33 -9.30 -1.65
N VAL A 39 -0.37 -9.25 -2.98
CA VAL A 39 -0.70 -8.02 -3.69
C VAL A 39 -2.19 -7.72 -3.50
N GLY A 40 -2.51 -6.57 -2.90
CA GLY A 40 -3.89 -6.17 -2.69
C GLY A 40 -4.38 -5.12 -3.68
N TYR A 41 -3.47 -4.33 -4.23
CA TYR A 41 -3.80 -3.28 -5.19
C TYR A 41 -2.61 -3.06 -6.12
N SER A 42 -2.89 -2.79 -7.37
CA SER A 42 -1.83 -2.46 -8.32
C SER A 42 -2.33 -1.41 -9.31
N GLU A 43 -1.41 -0.56 -9.76
CA GLU A 43 -1.72 0.52 -10.68
C GLU A 43 -0.50 0.87 -11.51
N MET A 44 -0.74 1.24 -12.75
CA MET A 44 0.32 1.77 -13.61
C MET A 44 0.48 3.25 -13.32
N THR A 45 1.58 3.60 -12.68
CA THR A 45 1.82 4.98 -12.28
C THR A 45 3.31 5.25 -12.18
N SER A 46 3.69 6.52 -12.30
CA SER A 46 5.07 6.94 -12.03
C SER A 46 5.29 7.31 -10.57
N GLN A 47 4.24 7.28 -9.77
CA GLN A 47 4.32 7.51 -8.33
C GLN A 47 4.64 6.22 -7.61
N PHE A 48 4.87 6.32 -6.30
CA PHE A 48 5.16 5.17 -5.47
C PHE A 48 3.94 4.77 -4.66
N ILE A 49 3.78 3.49 -4.40
CA ILE A 49 2.71 2.99 -3.54
C ILE A 49 3.36 2.30 -2.34
N SER A 50 2.97 2.74 -1.15
CA SER A 50 3.46 2.16 0.10
C SER A 50 2.31 1.62 0.91
N SER A 51 2.53 0.51 1.60
CA SER A 51 1.52 -0.07 2.48
C SER A 51 2.00 -0.01 3.92
N TYR A 52 1.05 0.11 4.84
CA TYR A 52 1.33 0.25 6.26
C TYR A 52 0.40 -0.66 7.06
N LYS A 53 0.94 -1.20 8.16
CA LYS A 53 0.14 -1.96 9.10
C LYS A 53 -0.76 -1.00 9.89
N LEU A 54 -1.91 -1.50 10.31
CA LEU A 54 -2.79 -0.73 11.18
C LEU A 54 -2.41 -0.99 12.64
N ASP A 55 -2.58 0.03 13.48
CA ASP A 55 -2.36 -0.12 14.92
C ASP A 55 -3.60 -0.73 15.59
N SER A 56 -3.58 -0.83 16.91
CA SER A 56 -4.68 -1.43 17.66
C SER A 56 -5.99 -0.63 17.55
N GLU A 57 -5.92 0.62 17.16
CA GLU A 57 -7.09 1.47 16.97
C GLU A 57 -7.59 1.46 15.55
N GLY A 58 -6.90 0.76 14.64
CA GLY A 58 -7.24 0.70 13.24
C GLY A 58 -6.71 1.86 12.41
N ASN A 59 -5.75 2.61 12.94
CA ASN A 59 -5.12 3.71 12.23
C ASN A 59 -3.82 3.28 11.59
N PRO A 60 -3.45 3.84 10.42
CA PRO A 60 -2.18 3.50 9.80
C PRO A 60 -1.00 3.90 10.66
N ASP A 61 -0.06 2.98 10.84
CA ASP A 61 1.13 3.23 11.63
C ASP A 61 2.32 3.43 10.68
N CYS A 62 2.59 4.68 10.34
CA CYS A 62 3.66 5.02 9.40
C CYS A 62 5.06 4.73 9.94
N ARG A 63 5.19 4.57 11.26
CA ARG A 63 6.48 4.26 11.86
C ARG A 63 6.88 2.80 11.69
N LYS A 64 5.92 1.95 11.34
CA LYS A 64 6.17 0.52 11.12
C LYS A 64 6.07 0.16 9.64
N SER A 65 6.29 1.10 8.76
CA SER A 65 6.28 0.82 7.33
C SER A 65 7.50 -0.02 6.94
N TYR A 66 7.38 -0.67 5.84
CA TYR A 66 8.48 -1.47 5.30
C TYR A 66 9.29 -0.72 4.32
#